data_4bb1878ce02cf5f90836c6d9b44d8fc5
#
_entry.id   4bb1878ce02cf5f90836c6d9b44d8fc5
#
_cell.length_a   1.000
_cell.length_b   1.000
_cell.length_c   1.000
_cell.angle_alpha   90.00
_cell.angle_beta   90.00
_cell.angle_gamma   90.00
#
_symmetry.space_group_name_H-M   'P 1'
#
loop_
_entity.id
_entity.type
_entity.pdbx_description
1 polymer ?
#
loop_
_entity_poly.entity_id
_entity_poly.type
_entity_poly.pdbx_seq_one_letter_code
_entity_poly.pdbx_strand_id
1 'polypeptide(L)'
;MKKIIALSLLATSIACSNPQATENTSTAVTAVDSKTPSLTEARSFVNSSRKVSATEPLTMKGGEWLDYDIRIPEAGRYKISFKAKADTNARIWLEDYIKNTDDRTYNVTGDLAFSENQTSVMGSPLDSGMHQMRLHFKKGEVSLESLDFKLIKRHQNTPISLKQKMKGEDWELVWSDEFDGQGLPDTTKWSYNIGDWGWGNNEPQYYTEGKLKNARQEDGHLIIEAHKNDDGNDWTSARLSTQGKQSFLYGKIEFKAKVPVGRGTWAAGWLLGDAYRDEISWPYCGEIDVLECVGYEIDDETGNGINHATCHTRAFYFKQGNQIGSEIAVNNMDGEFHTYAVEWYPDVIYGLVDGERYYTYDKNANELEWPFFNPQNIILNLAVGGGWGGAKGIDPQWESHQYIIDYVRVYELH
;
A
#
# COMPACT_ATOMS: atom_id res chain seq x y z
N MET A 1 -34.77 14.82 -55.36
CA MET A 1 -35.91 14.04 -55.85
C MET A 1 -35.80 12.60 -55.43
N LYS A 2 -36.89 12.05 -54.90
CA LYS A 2 -37.23 10.63 -54.60
C LYS A 2 -36.53 10.07 -53.34
N LYS A 3 -37.21 9.59 -52.42
CA LYS A 3 -38.57 9.28 -51.89
C LYS A 3 -38.33 8.26 -50.76
N ILE A 4 -38.92 8.53 -49.63
CA ILE A 4 -39.07 7.72 -48.43
C ILE A 4 -39.90 6.47 -48.76
N ILE A 5 -39.56 5.29 -48.25
CA ILE A 5 -40.52 4.21 -48.00
C ILE A 5 -40.23 3.63 -46.62
N ALA A 6 -41.21 3.79 -45.74
CA ALA A 6 -41.33 3.06 -44.47
C ALA A 6 -42.05 1.73 -44.76
N LEU A 7 -41.62 0.68 -44.10
CA LEU A 7 -42.38 -0.58 -44.02
C LEU A 7 -42.45 -1.04 -42.58
N SER A 8 -43.63 -0.98 -42.03
CA SER A 8 -44.09 -1.61 -40.80
C SER A 8 -44.32 -3.11 -41.04
N LEU A 9 -43.91 -3.98 -40.16
CA LEU A 9 -44.43 -5.35 -40.08
C LEU A 9 -44.73 -5.73 -38.66
N LEU A 10 -45.90 -6.27 -38.50
CA LEU A 10 -46.63 -6.69 -37.32
C LEU A 10 -45.96 -7.88 -36.59
N ALA A 11 -46.19 -7.89 -35.31
CA ALA A 11 -45.88 -8.97 -34.38
C ALA A 11 -46.79 -10.20 -34.63
N THR A 12 -46.19 -11.38 -34.46
CA THR A 12 -46.93 -12.60 -34.13
C THR A 12 -46.23 -13.27 -32.91
N SER A 13 -46.98 -13.34 -31.83
CA SER A 13 -46.67 -14.03 -30.62
C SER A 13 -46.75 -15.55 -30.83
N ILE A 14 -45.67 -16.27 -30.52
CA ILE A 14 -45.70 -17.71 -30.27
C ILE A 14 -45.32 -17.93 -28.84
N ALA A 15 -46.27 -18.39 -28.04
CA ALA A 15 -46.07 -18.86 -26.70
C ALA A 15 -45.41 -20.25 -26.76
N CYS A 16 -44.22 -20.37 -26.16
CA CYS A 16 -43.67 -21.67 -25.83
C CYS A 16 -43.50 -21.76 -24.32
N SER A 17 -44.06 -22.79 -23.75
CA SER A 17 -44.18 -23.20 -22.39
C SER A 17 -42.81 -23.36 -21.69
N ASN A 18 -42.72 -22.78 -20.53
CA ASN A 18 -41.60 -22.88 -19.55
C ASN A 18 -41.58 -24.26 -18.91
N PRO A 19 -40.42 -24.91 -18.74
CA PRO A 19 -40.24 -25.91 -17.68
C PRO A 19 -39.88 -25.19 -16.37
N GLN A 20 -40.57 -25.59 -15.32
CA GLN A 20 -40.42 -25.12 -13.93
C GLN A 20 -38.95 -25.18 -13.51
N ALA A 21 -38.36 -24.00 -13.21
CA ALA A 21 -37.17 -23.89 -12.42
C ALA A 21 -37.57 -24.10 -10.94
N THR A 22 -36.97 -25.07 -10.32
CA THR A 22 -37.06 -25.27 -8.86
C THR A 22 -36.45 -24.06 -8.17
N GLU A 23 -37.27 -23.34 -7.43
CA GLU A 23 -36.85 -22.29 -6.51
C GLU A 23 -35.88 -22.90 -5.49
N ASN A 24 -34.59 -22.59 -5.60
CA ASN A 24 -33.69 -22.66 -4.50
C ASN A 24 -33.98 -21.52 -3.54
N THR A 25 -34.44 -21.88 -2.36
CA THR A 25 -34.70 -20.98 -1.25
C THR A 25 -33.50 -20.07 -1.01
N SER A 26 -33.68 -18.79 -1.31
CA SER A 26 -32.82 -17.68 -0.91
C SER A 26 -32.63 -17.72 0.62
N THR A 27 -31.45 -18.08 1.06
CA THR A 27 -31.03 -17.84 2.43
C THR A 27 -31.00 -16.34 2.66
N ALA A 28 -31.76 -15.89 3.64
CA ALA A 28 -31.94 -14.49 3.99
C ALA A 28 -30.58 -13.82 4.26
N VAL A 29 -30.21 -12.85 3.43
CA VAL A 29 -29.14 -11.92 3.70
C VAL A 29 -29.53 -11.11 4.91
N THR A 30 -28.85 -11.31 6.04
CA THR A 30 -29.12 -10.56 7.27
C THR A 30 -28.68 -9.09 7.04
N ALA A 31 -29.66 -8.20 6.89
CA ALA A 31 -29.40 -6.77 6.86
C ALA A 31 -28.94 -6.31 8.25
N VAL A 32 -27.75 -5.75 8.34
CA VAL A 32 -27.20 -5.21 9.58
C VAL A 32 -27.84 -3.85 9.86
N ASP A 33 -28.56 -3.73 10.97
CA ASP A 33 -29.03 -2.45 11.48
C ASP A 33 -27.83 -1.68 12.08
N SER A 34 -27.69 -0.40 11.75
CA SER A 34 -26.57 0.47 12.16
C SER A 34 -26.40 0.65 13.68
N LYS A 35 -27.33 0.13 14.48
CA LYS A 35 -27.33 0.22 15.95
C LYS A 35 -26.98 -1.08 16.65
N THR A 36 -26.91 -2.21 15.96
CA THR A 36 -26.60 -3.53 16.53
C THR A 36 -25.30 -4.06 15.94
N PRO A 37 -24.41 -4.69 16.73
CA PRO A 37 -23.25 -5.40 16.18
C PRO A 37 -23.74 -6.41 15.14
N SER A 38 -23.05 -6.49 14.00
CA SER A 38 -23.36 -7.50 12.99
C SER A 38 -22.77 -8.83 13.39
N LEU A 39 -23.52 -9.62 14.14
CA LEU A 39 -23.14 -10.97 14.44
C LEU A 39 -23.36 -11.85 13.21
N THR A 40 -22.29 -12.37 12.64
CA THR A 40 -22.34 -13.36 11.58
C THR A 40 -22.13 -14.73 12.23
N GLU A 41 -23.15 -15.60 12.15
CA GLU A 41 -22.97 -16.97 12.62
C GLU A 41 -21.93 -17.69 11.79
N ALA A 42 -21.06 -18.43 12.43
CA ALA A 42 -19.98 -19.17 11.77
C ALA A 42 -20.47 -20.06 10.61
N ARG A 43 -21.71 -20.54 10.70
CA ARG A 43 -22.29 -21.42 9.67
C ARG A 43 -22.94 -20.70 8.49
N SER A 44 -22.94 -19.39 8.46
CA SER A 44 -23.44 -18.60 7.32
C SER A 44 -22.44 -18.47 6.17
N PHE A 45 -21.35 -19.28 6.17
CA PHE A 45 -20.41 -19.32 5.06
C PHE A 45 -21.08 -19.79 3.77
N VAL A 46 -20.66 -19.21 2.64
CA VAL A 46 -21.20 -19.53 1.31
C VAL A 46 -20.34 -20.56 0.56
N ASN A 47 -19.07 -20.70 0.96
CA ASN A 47 -18.14 -21.66 0.36
C ASN A 47 -17.08 -22.10 1.40
N SER A 48 -16.39 -23.21 1.14
CA SER A 48 -15.35 -23.73 2.03
C SER A 48 -14.34 -24.59 1.29
N SER A 49 -13.11 -24.68 1.83
CA SER A 49 -12.03 -25.49 1.29
C SER A 49 -12.33 -26.99 1.26
N ARG A 50 -13.28 -27.43 2.06
CA ARG A 50 -13.75 -28.83 2.11
C ARG A 50 -15.26 -28.92 2.45
N LYS A 51 -15.84 -30.07 2.20
CA LYS A 51 -17.23 -30.33 2.64
C LYS A 51 -17.33 -30.32 4.18
N VAL A 52 -18.21 -29.49 4.70
CA VAL A 52 -18.46 -29.31 6.14
C VAL A 52 -19.75 -30.02 6.52
N SER A 53 -19.75 -30.76 7.64
CA SER A 53 -20.96 -31.42 8.20
C SER A 53 -21.95 -30.37 8.71
N ALA A 54 -23.23 -30.54 8.46
CA ALA A 54 -24.26 -29.62 8.94
C ALA A 54 -24.58 -29.81 10.44
N THR A 55 -24.25 -30.95 11.02
CA THR A 55 -24.67 -31.36 12.37
C THR A 55 -23.55 -31.30 13.42
N GLU A 56 -22.29 -31.32 13.02
CA GLU A 56 -21.13 -31.28 13.93
C GLU A 56 -20.66 -29.83 14.16
N PRO A 57 -19.90 -29.55 15.23
CA PRO A 57 -19.26 -28.25 15.40
C PRO A 57 -18.48 -27.82 14.17
N LEU A 58 -18.50 -26.55 13.84
CA LEU A 58 -17.73 -26.01 12.70
C LEU A 58 -16.25 -25.90 13.09
N THR A 59 -15.53 -27.02 12.94
CA THR A 59 -14.12 -27.10 13.29
C THR A 59 -13.28 -27.10 12.04
N MET A 60 -12.33 -26.17 11.93
CA MET A 60 -11.43 -25.96 10.81
C MET A 60 -9.96 -26.14 11.26
N LYS A 61 -9.11 -26.56 10.35
CA LYS A 61 -7.69 -26.86 10.59
C LYS A 61 -6.79 -25.95 9.77
N GLY A 62 -5.53 -25.90 10.14
CA GLY A 62 -4.51 -25.16 9.39
C GLY A 62 -4.49 -25.54 7.91
N GLY A 63 -4.50 -24.55 7.02
CA GLY A 63 -4.61 -24.66 5.56
C GLY A 63 -6.04 -24.63 5.00
N GLU A 64 -7.07 -24.68 5.86
CA GLU A 64 -8.47 -24.60 5.44
C GLU A 64 -8.97 -23.15 5.43
N TRP A 65 -10.11 -22.91 4.78
CA TRP A 65 -10.76 -21.59 4.70
C TRP A 65 -12.28 -21.70 4.57
N LEU A 66 -12.94 -20.57 4.89
CA LEU A 66 -14.37 -20.34 4.74
C LEU A 66 -14.62 -19.01 4.06
N ASP A 67 -15.51 -18.95 3.06
CA ASP A 67 -15.95 -17.71 2.41
C ASP A 67 -17.28 -17.25 2.97
N TYR A 68 -17.39 -15.94 3.18
CA TYR A 68 -18.58 -15.27 3.68
C TYR A 68 -18.98 -14.13 2.77
N ASP A 69 -20.27 -14.00 2.47
CA ASP A 69 -20.85 -12.78 1.92
C ASP A 69 -21.27 -11.87 3.08
N ILE A 70 -20.53 -10.78 3.28
CA ILE A 70 -20.72 -9.86 4.40
C ILE A 70 -21.20 -8.52 3.88
N ARG A 71 -22.33 -8.04 4.36
CA ARG A 71 -22.81 -6.69 4.06
C ARG A 71 -22.27 -5.71 5.07
N ILE A 72 -21.44 -4.78 4.63
CA ILE A 72 -20.97 -3.63 5.39
C ILE A 72 -21.96 -2.47 5.17
N PRO A 73 -22.71 -2.04 6.18
CA PRO A 73 -23.77 -1.04 5.99
C PRO A 73 -23.24 0.38 5.79
N GLU A 74 -22.13 0.71 6.41
CA GLU A 74 -21.49 2.03 6.37
C GLU A 74 -19.98 1.89 6.17
N ALA A 75 -19.40 2.69 5.28
CA ALA A 75 -17.95 2.73 5.12
C ALA A 75 -17.27 3.21 6.42
N GLY A 76 -16.19 2.52 6.84
CA GLY A 76 -15.52 2.87 8.08
C GLY A 76 -14.56 1.81 8.62
N ARG A 77 -14.04 2.07 9.81
CA ARG A 77 -13.21 1.13 10.56
C ARG A 77 -14.05 0.31 11.51
N TYR A 78 -13.88 -0.99 11.43
CA TYR A 78 -14.61 -1.96 12.25
C TYR A 78 -13.66 -2.66 13.21
N LYS A 79 -14.10 -2.82 14.48
CA LYS A 79 -13.55 -3.84 15.35
C LYS A 79 -14.13 -5.18 14.90
N ILE A 80 -13.25 -6.09 14.47
CA ILE A 80 -13.63 -7.43 14.03
C ILE A 80 -13.25 -8.39 15.14
N SER A 81 -14.21 -9.20 15.57
CA SER A 81 -14.06 -10.13 16.69
C SER A 81 -14.46 -11.54 16.27
N PHE A 82 -13.70 -12.52 16.71
CA PHE A 82 -13.96 -13.95 16.47
C PHE A 82 -14.17 -14.65 17.82
N LYS A 83 -15.22 -15.43 17.92
CA LYS A 83 -15.47 -16.32 19.05
C LYS A 83 -15.32 -17.76 18.59
N ALA A 84 -14.45 -18.52 19.24
CA ALA A 84 -14.14 -19.89 18.87
C ALA A 84 -13.49 -20.63 20.03
N LYS A 85 -13.63 -21.96 20.05
CA LYS A 85 -12.70 -22.81 20.80
C LYS A 85 -11.51 -23.10 19.90
N ALA A 86 -10.31 -22.81 20.36
CA ALA A 86 -9.11 -22.88 19.53
C ALA A 86 -7.91 -23.45 20.30
N ASP A 87 -7.03 -24.12 19.56
CA ASP A 87 -5.73 -24.53 20.08
C ASP A 87 -4.91 -23.29 20.51
N THR A 88 -4.02 -23.46 21.46
CA THR A 88 -3.16 -22.38 21.97
C THR A 88 -2.23 -21.76 20.91
N ASN A 89 -1.94 -22.50 19.86
CA ASN A 89 -1.11 -22.06 18.74
C ASN A 89 -1.92 -21.72 17.48
N ALA A 90 -3.24 -21.70 17.58
CA ALA A 90 -4.10 -21.42 16.44
C ALA A 90 -3.91 -20.00 15.92
N ARG A 91 -3.94 -19.86 14.59
CA ARG A 91 -3.82 -18.60 13.85
C ARG A 91 -4.87 -18.52 12.77
N ILE A 92 -5.52 -17.37 12.69
CA ILE A 92 -6.49 -17.06 11.62
C ILE A 92 -6.19 -15.67 11.05
N TRP A 93 -6.68 -15.39 9.85
CA TRP A 93 -6.75 -14.06 9.28
C TRP A 93 -7.90 -13.94 8.29
N LEU A 94 -8.43 -12.74 8.13
CA LEU A 94 -9.54 -12.43 7.25
C LEU A 94 -9.05 -11.66 6.04
N GLU A 95 -9.46 -12.11 4.86
CA GLU A 95 -9.16 -11.52 3.57
C GLU A 95 -10.44 -10.98 2.95
N ASP A 96 -10.37 -9.81 2.31
CA ASP A 96 -11.47 -9.24 1.52
C ASP A 96 -11.12 -9.33 0.04
N TYR A 97 -12.01 -9.89 -0.75
CA TYR A 97 -11.88 -9.93 -2.20
C TYR A 97 -12.36 -8.61 -2.79
N ILE A 98 -11.50 -7.93 -3.52
CA ILE A 98 -11.86 -6.73 -4.25
C ILE A 98 -12.74 -7.16 -5.43
N LYS A 99 -14.00 -6.76 -5.39
CA LYS A 99 -14.99 -7.12 -6.40
C LYS A 99 -14.52 -6.74 -7.80
N ASN A 100 -14.59 -7.69 -8.74
CA ASN A 100 -14.22 -7.57 -10.16
C ASN A 100 -12.72 -7.43 -10.45
N THR A 101 -11.85 -7.81 -9.54
CA THR A 101 -10.42 -7.90 -9.79
C THR A 101 -10.00 -9.33 -9.58
N ASP A 102 -9.79 -10.08 -10.66
CA ASP A 102 -9.28 -11.45 -10.60
C ASP A 102 -8.03 -11.50 -9.69
N ASP A 103 -8.10 -12.28 -8.62
CA ASP A 103 -7.03 -12.54 -7.65
C ASP A 103 -6.53 -11.32 -6.81
N ARG A 104 -7.24 -10.20 -6.78
CA ARG A 104 -6.82 -9.05 -5.97
C ARG A 104 -7.57 -9.01 -4.67
N THR A 105 -6.81 -9.26 -3.61
CA THR A 105 -7.32 -9.31 -2.25
C THR A 105 -6.49 -8.42 -1.35
N TYR A 106 -7.03 -8.07 -0.20
CA TYR A 106 -6.23 -7.44 0.84
C TYR A 106 -6.53 -8.02 2.21
N ASN A 107 -5.53 -7.99 3.07
CA ASN A 107 -5.63 -8.48 4.43
C ASN A 107 -6.42 -7.49 5.30
N VAL A 108 -7.51 -7.96 5.90
CA VAL A 108 -8.39 -7.12 6.72
C VAL A 108 -7.96 -7.10 8.18
N THR A 109 -7.44 -8.22 8.70
CA THR A 109 -7.20 -8.39 10.14
C THR A 109 -5.76 -8.60 10.55
N GLY A 110 -4.87 -8.97 9.62
CA GLY A 110 -3.58 -9.55 9.97
C GLY A 110 -3.72 -10.93 10.63
N ASP A 111 -2.58 -11.52 10.99
CA ASP A 111 -2.52 -12.79 11.69
C ASP A 111 -2.98 -12.64 13.15
N LEU A 112 -4.06 -13.34 13.51
CA LEU A 112 -4.64 -13.31 14.85
C LEU A 112 -4.37 -14.60 15.61
N ALA A 113 -3.94 -14.44 16.87
CA ALA A 113 -3.89 -15.51 17.86
C ALA A 113 -5.14 -15.47 18.74
N PHE A 114 -5.57 -16.62 19.22
CA PHE A 114 -6.65 -16.68 20.21
C PHE A 114 -6.12 -16.51 21.63
N SER A 115 -6.90 -15.79 22.44
CA SER A 115 -6.76 -15.73 23.90
C SER A 115 -8.11 -16.10 24.50
N GLU A 116 -8.17 -17.13 25.33
CA GLU A 116 -9.38 -17.57 26.02
C GLU A 116 -10.63 -17.74 25.10
N ASN A 117 -10.49 -18.41 23.96
CA ASN A 117 -11.57 -18.68 23.02
C ASN A 117 -12.12 -17.45 22.26
N GLN A 118 -11.39 -16.35 22.25
CA GLN A 118 -11.74 -15.18 21.46
C GLN A 118 -10.50 -14.45 20.94
N THR A 119 -10.70 -13.72 19.86
CA THR A 119 -9.69 -12.77 19.37
C THR A 119 -10.40 -11.59 18.70
N SER A 120 -9.77 -10.43 18.71
CA SER A 120 -10.31 -9.25 18.02
C SER A 120 -9.21 -8.30 17.60
N VAL A 121 -9.50 -7.53 16.57
CA VAL A 121 -8.60 -6.49 16.04
C VAL A 121 -9.39 -5.31 15.50
N MET A 122 -8.78 -4.14 15.47
CA MET A 122 -9.24 -3.04 14.60
C MET A 122 -8.78 -3.37 13.19
N GLY A 123 -9.71 -3.77 12.34
CA GLY A 123 -9.42 -4.13 10.96
C GLY A 123 -9.06 -2.95 10.08
N SER A 124 -8.64 -3.26 8.86
CA SER A 124 -8.53 -2.28 7.78
C SER A 124 -9.88 -1.61 7.52
N PRO A 125 -9.90 -0.36 7.04
CA PRO A 125 -11.15 0.28 6.65
C PRO A 125 -11.89 -0.53 5.58
N LEU A 126 -13.21 -0.58 5.70
CA LEU A 126 -14.10 -1.28 4.77
C LEU A 126 -15.05 -0.28 4.10
N ASP A 127 -15.28 -0.45 2.81
CA ASP A 127 -16.30 0.29 2.07
C ASP A 127 -17.70 -0.20 2.45
N SER A 128 -18.71 0.62 2.20
CA SER A 128 -20.11 0.14 2.30
C SER A 128 -20.44 -0.75 1.10
N GLY A 129 -21.18 -1.81 1.33
CA GLY A 129 -21.61 -2.71 0.26
C GLY A 129 -21.52 -4.19 0.64
N MET A 130 -21.58 -5.02 -0.38
CA MET A 130 -21.38 -6.46 -0.24
C MET A 130 -19.91 -6.80 -0.44
N HIS A 131 -19.33 -7.52 0.50
CA HIS A 131 -17.97 -8.02 0.49
C HIS A 131 -18.00 -9.53 0.46
N GLN A 132 -17.15 -10.13 -0.36
CA GLN A 132 -16.84 -11.55 -0.28
C GLN A 132 -15.54 -11.67 0.51
N MET A 133 -15.63 -12.19 1.73
CA MET A 133 -14.48 -12.29 2.64
C MET A 133 -14.11 -13.75 2.86
N ARG A 134 -12.81 -14.05 2.85
CA ARG A 134 -12.28 -15.37 3.16
C ARG A 134 -11.59 -15.38 4.51
N LEU A 135 -12.10 -16.22 5.41
CA LEU A 135 -11.44 -16.52 6.67
C LEU A 135 -10.48 -17.70 6.49
N HIS A 136 -9.20 -17.42 6.62
CA HIS A 136 -8.14 -18.41 6.55
C HIS A 136 -7.81 -18.95 7.94
N PHE A 137 -7.70 -20.26 8.04
CA PHE A 137 -7.19 -20.98 9.21
C PHE A 137 -5.73 -21.33 8.92
N LYS A 138 -4.79 -20.52 9.41
CA LYS A 138 -3.36 -20.62 9.06
C LYS A 138 -2.68 -21.76 9.80
N LYS A 139 -3.05 -21.97 11.08
CA LYS A 139 -2.43 -22.95 11.96
C LYS A 139 -3.37 -23.39 13.09
N GLY A 140 -3.19 -24.62 13.59
CA GLY A 140 -3.97 -25.19 14.68
C GLY A 140 -5.39 -25.60 14.27
N GLU A 141 -6.18 -25.97 15.26
CA GLU A 141 -7.58 -26.32 15.10
C GLU A 141 -8.47 -25.27 15.77
N VAL A 142 -9.52 -24.84 15.07
CA VAL A 142 -10.44 -23.77 15.50
C VAL A 142 -11.87 -24.22 15.30
N SER A 143 -12.65 -24.33 16.38
CA SER A 143 -14.09 -24.51 16.34
C SER A 143 -14.77 -23.14 16.42
N LEU A 144 -15.07 -22.57 15.24
CA LEU A 144 -15.62 -21.23 15.11
C LEU A 144 -17.09 -21.18 15.51
N GLU A 145 -17.46 -20.23 16.37
CA GLU A 145 -18.83 -19.96 16.81
C GLU A 145 -19.45 -18.76 16.07
N SER A 146 -18.71 -17.65 16.01
CA SER A 146 -19.17 -16.42 15.35
C SER A 146 -18.03 -15.49 14.98
N LEU A 147 -18.33 -14.60 14.04
CA LEU A 147 -17.54 -13.42 13.74
C LEU A 147 -18.44 -12.18 13.80
N ASP A 148 -17.91 -11.08 14.32
CA ASP A 148 -18.66 -9.86 14.59
C ASP A 148 -17.91 -8.63 14.04
N PHE A 149 -18.68 -7.70 13.47
CA PHE A 149 -18.18 -6.45 12.89
C PHE A 149 -18.86 -5.26 13.60
N LYS A 150 -18.13 -4.60 14.47
CA LYS A 150 -18.61 -3.41 15.18
C LYS A 150 -17.98 -2.15 14.58
N LEU A 151 -18.81 -1.28 13.98
CA LEU A 151 -18.34 0.01 13.50
C LEU A 151 -17.80 0.86 14.66
N ILE A 152 -16.57 1.33 14.52
CA ILE A 152 -15.88 2.16 15.51
C ILE A 152 -15.74 3.60 15.00
N LYS A 153 -15.37 3.76 13.72
CA LYS A 153 -15.20 5.08 13.10
C LYS A 153 -15.78 5.04 11.69
N ARG A 154 -16.70 5.97 11.39
CA ARG A 154 -17.22 6.16 10.03
C ARG A 154 -16.17 6.83 9.15
N HIS A 155 -16.11 6.45 7.89
CA HIS A 155 -15.44 7.25 6.88
C HIS A 155 -16.21 8.55 6.65
N GLN A 156 -15.49 9.62 6.42
CA GLN A 156 -16.09 10.87 5.98
C GLN A 156 -16.34 10.76 4.48
N ASN A 157 -17.60 10.62 4.09
CA ASN A 157 -18.02 10.62 2.68
C ASN A 157 -18.21 12.03 2.12
N THR A 158 -17.94 13.06 2.90
CA THR A 158 -17.92 14.44 2.44
C THR A 158 -16.58 14.73 1.79
N PRO A 159 -16.57 15.48 0.67
CA PRO A 159 -15.32 16.02 0.15
C PRO A 159 -14.57 16.67 1.32
N ILE A 160 -13.30 16.29 1.46
CA ILE A 160 -12.45 16.88 2.50
C ILE A 160 -12.53 18.38 2.28
N SER A 161 -13.07 19.11 3.25
CA SER A 161 -13.18 20.56 3.14
C SER A 161 -11.78 21.13 3.31
N LEU A 162 -11.10 21.33 2.22
CA LEU A 162 -9.72 21.76 2.07
C LEU A 162 -9.54 23.23 2.43
N LYS A 163 -10.28 23.70 3.42
CA LYS A 163 -10.27 25.08 3.89
C LYS A 163 -9.07 25.48 4.74
N GLN A 164 -8.18 24.56 5.04
CA GLN A 164 -6.85 24.94 5.51
C GLN A 164 -6.03 25.35 4.28
N LYS A 165 -6.28 26.54 3.76
CA LYS A 165 -5.35 27.17 2.81
C LYS A 165 -4.02 27.29 3.51
N MET A 166 -2.98 26.72 2.91
CA MET A 166 -1.62 27.13 3.19
C MET A 166 -1.58 28.65 3.00
N LYS A 167 -1.12 29.38 4.00
CA LYS A 167 -1.05 30.83 3.95
C LYS A 167 0.32 31.22 3.47
N GLY A 168 0.39 32.03 2.44
CA GLY A 168 1.63 32.58 1.94
C GLY A 168 1.91 32.24 0.48
N GLU A 169 2.96 32.82 -0.07
CA GLU A 169 3.42 32.65 -1.46
C GLU A 169 4.88 32.21 -1.51
N ASP A 170 5.61 32.31 -0.39
CA ASP A 170 7.04 32.00 -0.30
C ASP A 170 7.30 30.72 0.46
N TRP A 171 8.24 29.93 -0.03
CA TRP A 171 8.71 28.70 0.63
C TRP A 171 9.77 29.04 1.68
N GLU A 172 9.54 28.70 2.95
CA GLU A 172 10.48 28.82 4.05
C GLU A 172 11.02 27.44 4.46
N LEU A 173 12.34 27.30 4.58
CA LEU A 173 12.99 26.07 5.04
C LEU A 173 12.69 25.85 6.52
N VAL A 174 12.02 24.74 6.85
CA VAL A 174 11.64 24.40 8.24
C VAL A 174 12.39 23.20 8.79
N TRP A 175 12.91 22.33 7.93
CA TRP A 175 13.71 21.18 8.31
C TRP A 175 14.64 20.77 7.18
N SER A 176 15.85 20.30 7.55
CA SER A 176 16.76 19.71 6.58
C SER A 176 17.72 18.72 7.20
N ASP A 177 18.30 17.89 6.35
CA ASP A 177 19.57 17.22 6.58
C ASP A 177 20.46 17.44 5.37
N GLU A 178 21.57 18.14 5.59
CA GLU A 178 22.57 18.48 4.58
C GLU A 178 23.70 17.45 4.55
N PHE A 179 23.65 16.43 5.40
CA PHE A 179 24.62 15.33 5.52
C PHE A 179 26.08 15.77 5.66
N ASP A 180 26.32 16.93 6.27
CA ASP A 180 27.67 17.50 6.52
C ASP A 180 28.47 16.72 7.56
N GLY A 181 27.89 15.69 8.16
CA GLY A 181 28.52 14.84 9.16
C GLY A 181 29.52 13.86 8.57
N GLN A 182 30.12 13.05 9.46
CA GLN A 182 30.98 11.93 9.10
C GLN A 182 30.53 10.67 9.84
N GLY A 183 30.51 9.54 9.17
CA GLY A 183 30.14 8.26 9.77
C GLY A 183 28.67 7.92 9.64
N LEU A 184 28.02 7.44 10.69
CA LEU A 184 26.62 7.01 10.62
C LEU A 184 25.67 8.22 10.47
N PRO A 185 24.52 8.05 9.80
CA PRO A 185 23.45 9.04 9.77
C PRO A 185 23.01 9.48 11.17
N ASP A 186 22.59 10.75 11.29
CA ASP A 186 22.15 11.33 12.56
C ASP A 186 20.92 10.60 13.10
N THR A 187 21.07 9.89 14.22
CA THR A 187 20.01 9.12 14.86
C THR A 187 18.92 9.98 15.51
N THR A 188 19.12 11.28 15.61
CA THR A 188 18.06 12.21 16.02
C THR A 188 17.08 12.51 14.90
N LYS A 189 17.51 12.38 13.64
CA LYS A 189 16.71 12.58 12.44
C LYS A 189 16.24 11.26 11.80
N TRP A 190 17.08 10.23 11.82
CA TRP A 190 16.85 8.99 11.10
C TRP A 190 16.77 7.77 12.03
N SER A 191 15.84 6.89 11.71
CA SER A 191 15.72 5.52 12.19
C SER A 191 16.01 4.55 11.06
N TYR A 192 16.34 3.29 11.38
CA TYR A 192 16.51 2.24 10.39
C TYR A 192 15.28 1.35 10.34
N ASN A 193 14.85 0.97 9.14
CA ASN A 193 13.97 -0.16 8.94
C ASN A 193 14.83 -1.39 8.63
N ILE A 194 14.65 -2.47 9.37
CA ILE A 194 15.60 -3.59 9.41
C ILE A 194 14.89 -4.87 8.93
N GLY A 195 15.61 -5.73 8.21
CA GLY A 195 15.15 -7.08 7.88
C GLY A 195 15.11 -7.41 6.39
N ASP A 196 14.60 -8.62 6.09
CA ASP A 196 14.61 -9.27 4.77
C ASP A 196 13.26 -9.93 4.40
N TRP A 197 12.17 -9.44 4.98
CA TRP A 197 10.84 -10.01 4.77
C TRP A 197 10.24 -9.74 3.37
N GLY A 198 11.04 -9.24 2.43
CA GLY A 198 10.65 -8.95 1.06
C GLY A 198 9.99 -7.59 0.82
N TRP A 199 9.75 -6.81 1.89
CA TRP A 199 9.28 -5.41 1.88
C TRP A 199 8.02 -5.15 1.03
N GLY A 200 7.17 -6.18 0.87
CA GLY A 200 5.95 -6.13 0.07
C GLY A 200 6.15 -6.35 -1.45
N ASN A 201 7.39 -6.41 -1.93
CA ASN A 201 7.76 -6.44 -3.34
C ASN A 201 8.67 -7.64 -3.72
N ASN A 202 8.84 -8.62 -2.82
CA ASN A 202 9.79 -9.74 -2.99
C ASN A 202 11.25 -9.27 -3.17
N GLU A 203 11.64 -8.22 -2.47
CA GLU A 203 12.99 -7.68 -2.47
C GLU A 203 13.93 -8.61 -1.68
N PRO A 204 15.07 -9.06 -2.26
CA PRO A 204 15.94 -10.05 -1.61
C PRO A 204 16.93 -9.48 -0.61
N GLN A 205 17.15 -8.17 -0.53
CA GLN A 205 18.15 -7.60 0.36
C GLN A 205 17.71 -7.62 1.82
N TYR A 206 18.69 -7.77 2.70
CA TYR A 206 18.58 -7.45 4.11
C TYR A 206 18.92 -5.98 4.33
N TYR A 207 17.98 -5.18 4.84
CA TYR A 207 18.28 -3.82 5.30
C TYR A 207 18.90 -3.86 6.69
N THR A 208 20.09 -3.26 6.81
CA THR A 208 20.92 -3.30 8.01
C THR A 208 20.70 -2.08 8.90
N GLU A 209 21.15 -2.17 10.17
CA GLU A 209 21.19 -1.05 11.12
C GLU A 209 22.63 -0.70 11.47
N GLY A 210 22.95 0.61 11.43
CA GLY A 210 24.20 1.13 11.97
C GLY A 210 25.48 0.60 11.29
N LYS A 211 25.39 0.17 10.03
CA LYS A 211 26.54 -0.30 9.25
C LYS A 211 27.04 0.78 8.30
N LEU A 212 28.24 1.29 8.54
CA LEU A 212 28.92 2.27 7.67
C LEU A 212 29.03 1.80 6.21
N LYS A 213 29.07 0.48 6.00
CA LYS A 213 29.13 -0.09 4.66
C LYS A 213 27.84 0.16 3.87
N ASN A 214 26.68 0.15 4.54
CA ASN A 214 25.38 0.30 3.89
C ASN A 214 24.79 1.70 3.98
N ALA A 215 25.12 2.47 5.06
CA ALA A 215 24.66 3.87 5.18
C ALA A 215 25.73 4.68 5.93
N ARG A 216 26.21 5.75 5.30
CA ARG A 216 27.19 6.65 5.90
C ARG A 216 27.08 8.07 5.37
N GLN A 217 27.49 9.01 6.19
CA GLN A 217 27.78 10.38 5.79
C GLN A 217 29.26 10.48 5.47
N GLU A 218 29.59 10.92 4.26
CA GLU A 218 30.94 11.05 3.73
C GLU A 218 30.97 12.18 2.71
N ASP A 219 31.96 13.08 2.82
CA ASP A 219 32.21 14.18 1.89
C ASP A 219 30.96 15.07 1.59
N GLY A 220 30.16 15.34 2.64
CA GLY A 220 28.95 16.17 2.54
C GLY A 220 27.75 15.48 1.91
N HIS A 221 27.71 14.15 1.88
CA HIS A 221 26.62 13.38 1.31
C HIS A 221 26.22 12.23 2.22
N LEU A 222 24.96 11.81 2.11
CA LEU A 222 24.53 10.49 2.57
C LEU A 222 24.73 9.49 1.44
N ILE A 223 25.47 8.43 1.70
CA ILE A 223 25.65 7.31 0.78
C ILE A 223 24.89 6.11 1.32
N ILE A 224 23.89 5.65 0.58
CA ILE A 224 23.24 4.35 0.78
C ILE A 224 23.82 3.39 -0.23
N GLU A 225 24.47 2.32 0.25
CA GLU A 225 25.20 1.39 -0.60
C GLU A 225 24.68 -0.04 -0.43
N ALA A 226 24.27 -0.62 -1.55
CA ALA A 226 23.88 -2.04 -1.61
C ALA A 226 25.09 -2.90 -1.97
N HIS A 227 25.24 -4.03 -1.29
CA HIS A 227 26.35 -4.97 -1.47
C HIS A 227 25.86 -6.39 -1.68
N LYS A 228 26.55 -7.12 -2.57
CA LYS A 228 26.35 -8.53 -2.83
C LYS A 228 27.18 -9.40 -1.89
N ASN A 229 26.64 -10.57 -1.51
CA ASN A 229 27.29 -11.56 -0.65
C ASN A 229 27.92 -10.95 0.62
N ASP A 230 27.14 -10.15 1.32
CA ASP A 230 27.59 -9.40 2.46
C ASP A 230 26.96 -9.87 3.78
N ASP A 231 27.78 -10.03 4.81
CA ASP A 231 27.34 -10.36 6.18
C ASP A 231 26.43 -11.60 6.28
N GLY A 232 26.67 -12.60 5.43
CA GLY A 232 25.91 -13.84 5.39
C GLY A 232 24.56 -13.75 4.63
N ASN A 233 24.27 -12.62 4.02
CA ASN A 233 23.11 -12.39 3.15
C ASN A 233 23.55 -12.33 1.69
N ASP A 234 22.65 -12.72 0.78
CA ASP A 234 22.90 -12.57 -0.66
C ASP A 234 23.08 -11.10 -1.05
N TRP A 235 22.32 -10.23 -0.39
CA TRP A 235 22.35 -8.78 -0.56
C TRP A 235 22.14 -8.05 0.77
N THR A 236 22.89 -6.97 0.99
CA THR A 236 22.63 -6.01 2.07
C THR A 236 22.44 -4.60 1.50
N SER A 237 21.69 -3.75 2.20
CA SER A 237 21.50 -2.34 1.88
C SER A 237 21.04 -1.58 3.13
N ALA A 238 20.56 -0.34 2.97
CA ALA A 238 19.93 0.42 4.06
C ALA A 238 18.61 1.06 3.62
N ARG A 239 17.71 1.16 4.61
CA ARG A 239 16.47 1.92 4.51
C ARG A 239 16.33 2.79 5.75
N LEU A 240 16.45 4.10 5.54
CA LEU A 240 16.35 5.13 6.57
C LEU A 240 14.96 5.74 6.58
N SER A 241 14.45 6.09 7.75
CA SER A 241 13.13 6.71 7.90
C SER A 241 13.15 7.77 8.99
N THR A 242 12.40 8.86 8.79
CA THR A 242 12.14 9.84 9.85
C THR A 242 10.98 9.43 10.78
N GLN A 243 10.39 8.25 10.59
CA GLN A 243 9.29 7.76 11.42
C GLN A 243 9.68 7.72 12.91
N GLY A 244 8.83 8.32 13.76
CA GLY A 244 9.09 8.43 15.19
C GLY A 244 10.12 9.49 15.59
N LYS A 245 10.68 10.22 14.63
CA LYS A 245 11.58 11.37 14.81
C LYS A 245 10.90 12.66 14.35
N GLN A 246 10.54 12.72 13.06
CA GLN A 246 9.88 13.87 12.44
C GLN A 246 8.86 13.40 11.41
N SER A 247 7.69 14.04 11.40
CA SER A 247 6.63 13.84 10.41
C SER A 247 6.16 15.19 9.90
N PHE A 248 5.77 15.26 8.65
CA PHE A 248 5.40 16.49 7.96
C PHE A 248 3.96 16.40 7.46
N LEU A 249 3.26 17.52 7.47
CA LEU A 249 1.92 17.65 6.91
C LEU A 249 1.90 18.84 5.97
N TYR A 250 1.80 18.57 4.67
CA TYR A 250 1.92 19.56 3.59
C TYR A 250 3.32 20.15 3.46
N GLY A 251 3.50 21.00 2.47
CA GLY A 251 4.77 21.67 2.21
C GLY A 251 5.48 21.17 0.94
N LYS A 252 6.70 21.63 0.72
CA LYS A 252 7.57 21.11 -0.32
C LYS A 252 8.64 20.25 0.31
N ILE A 253 8.74 19.00 -0.11
CA ILE A 253 9.80 18.08 0.28
C ILE A 253 10.69 17.85 -0.93
N GLU A 254 11.99 18.06 -0.78
CA GLU A 254 12.96 18.04 -1.86
C GLU A 254 14.15 17.16 -1.49
N PHE A 255 14.48 16.25 -2.40
CA PHE A 255 15.65 15.39 -2.37
C PHE A 255 16.62 15.84 -3.46
N LYS A 256 17.90 16.06 -3.16
CA LYS A 256 18.91 16.25 -4.19
C LYS A 256 19.83 15.05 -4.20
N ALA A 257 19.85 14.33 -5.31
CA ALA A 257 20.48 13.02 -5.35
C ALA A 257 21.01 12.63 -6.73
N LYS A 258 21.95 11.66 -6.71
CA LYS A 258 22.37 10.82 -7.83
C LYS A 258 21.90 9.40 -7.57
N VAL A 259 21.32 8.76 -8.57
CA VAL A 259 20.83 7.39 -8.45
C VAL A 259 21.76 6.41 -9.16
N PRO A 260 21.90 5.17 -8.67
CA PRO A 260 22.79 4.20 -9.29
C PRO A 260 22.25 3.71 -10.63
N VAL A 261 23.13 3.61 -11.60
CA VAL A 261 22.93 2.81 -12.81
C VAL A 261 23.09 1.34 -12.46
N GLY A 262 22.44 0.47 -13.19
CA GLY A 262 22.67 -0.96 -13.12
C GLY A 262 21.41 -1.76 -12.86
N ARG A 263 21.19 -2.76 -13.69
CA ARG A 263 20.04 -3.64 -13.67
C ARG A 263 19.91 -4.39 -12.33
N GLY A 264 18.84 -4.15 -11.65
CA GLY A 264 18.55 -4.71 -10.32
C GLY A 264 18.59 -3.68 -9.19
N THR A 265 19.01 -2.42 -9.43
CA THR A 265 18.87 -1.36 -8.47
C THR A 265 17.46 -0.76 -8.50
N TRP A 266 17.00 -0.29 -7.33
CA TRP A 266 15.74 0.43 -7.16
C TRP A 266 15.94 1.47 -6.05
N ALA A 267 16.31 2.67 -6.44
CA ALA A 267 16.53 3.78 -5.53
C ALA A 267 15.25 4.57 -5.31
N ALA A 268 14.97 4.96 -4.07
CA ALA A 268 13.79 5.74 -3.74
C ALA A 268 14.01 6.79 -2.64
N GLY A 269 13.36 7.94 -2.83
CA GLY A 269 13.13 8.99 -1.84
C GLY A 269 11.63 9.30 -1.84
N TRP A 270 10.91 8.96 -0.78
CA TRP A 270 9.47 8.88 -0.75
C TRP A 270 8.88 9.16 0.63
N LEU A 271 7.57 9.28 0.70
CA LEU A 271 6.83 9.61 1.92
C LEU A 271 5.83 8.50 2.23
N LEU A 272 5.72 8.14 3.49
CA LEU A 272 4.78 7.15 3.98
C LEU A 272 3.97 7.71 5.14
N GLY A 273 2.66 7.47 5.12
CA GLY A 273 1.78 7.89 6.21
C GLY A 273 2.29 7.45 7.57
N ASP A 274 2.43 8.38 8.51
CA ASP A 274 2.98 8.12 9.85
C ASP A 274 2.15 7.11 10.66
N ALA A 275 0.92 6.88 10.22
CA ALA A 275 0.03 5.82 10.75
C ALA A 275 0.38 4.41 10.25
N TYR A 276 1.36 4.25 9.37
CA TYR A 276 1.81 2.94 8.91
C TYR A 276 2.29 2.08 10.09
N ARG A 277 1.82 0.83 10.12
CA ARG A 277 2.27 -0.17 11.11
C ARG A 277 2.66 -1.49 10.45
N ASP A 278 1.97 -1.86 9.39
CA ASP A 278 2.11 -3.11 8.65
C ASP A 278 1.28 -3.09 7.36
N GLU A 279 1.20 -4.22 6.68
CA GLU A 279 0.40 -4.39 5.47
C GLU A 279 -1.10 -4.07 5.65
N ILE A 280 -1.61 -4.13 6.88
CA ILE A 280 -3.03 -3.82 7.15
C ILE A 280 -3.30 -2.33 7.05
N SER A 281 -2.32 -1.51 7.41
CA SER A 281 -2.44 -0.05 7.36
C SER A 281 -2.13 0.52 5.99
N TRP A 282 -1.39 -0.18 5.14
CA TRP A 282 -1.09 0.20 3.76
C TRP A 282 -2.15 -0.37 2.79
N PRO A 283 -2.63 0.41 1.77
CA PRO A 283 -2.26 1.78 1.40
C PRO A 283 -3.14 2.87 2.04
N TYR A 284 -3.91 2.57 3.09
CA TYR A 284 -4.79 3.54 3.76
C TYR A 284 -4.04 4.69 4.44
N CYS A 285 -2.78 4.45 4.85
CA CYS A 285 -1.94 5.49 5.44
C CYS A 285 -1.50 6.54 4.41
N GLY A 286 -1.58 6.22 3.12
CA GLY A 286 -1.09 7.03 2.02
C GLY A 286 0.42 6.89 1.83
N GLU A 287 0.84 6.91 0.56
CA GLU A 287 2.23 6.89 0.12
C GLU A 287 2.41 7.87 -1.03
N ILE A 288 3.50 8.63 -1.02
CA ILE A 288 3.85 9.59 -2.07
C ILE A 288 5.28 9.30 -2.52
N ASP A 289 5.43 8.77 -3.74
CA ASP A 289 6.71 8.49 -4.34
C ASP A 289 7.18 9.71 -5.13
N VAL A 290 8.36 10.23 -4.77
CA VAL A 290 8.89 11.49 -5.30
C VAL A 290 10.09 11.23 -6.20
N LEU A 291 11.08 10.51 -5.67
CA LEU A 291 12.20 9.95 -6.41
C LEU A 291 12.02 8.44 -6.40
N GLU A 292 11.80 7.85 -7.56
CA GLU A 292 11.70 6.40 -7.69
C GLU A 292 12.24 5.98 -9.06
N CYS A 293 13.37 5.25 -9.05
CA CYS A 293 14.11 4.88 -10.25
C CYS A 293 14.55 3.42 -10.20
N VAL A 294 14.38 2.71 -11.30
CA VAL A 294 14.89 1.34 -11.46
C VAL A 294 16.05 1.31 -12.46
N GLY A 295 17.15 0.68 -12.09
CA GLY A 295 18.40 0.77 -12.84
C GLY A 295 18.35 0.22 -14.25
N TYR A 296 17.40 -0.65 -14.59
CA TYR A 296 17.26 -1.12 -15.97
C TYR A 296 16.58 -0.09 -16.91
N GLU A 297 16.07 1.03 -16.40
CA GLU A 297 15.53 2.17 -17.15
C GLU A 297 16.55 3.31 -17.26
N ILE A 298 17.76 3.09 -16.76
CA ILE A 298 18.86 4.05 -16.86
C ILE A 298 19.88 3.47 -17.83
N ASP A 299 20.24 4.25 -18.83
CA ASP A 299 21.23 3.87 -19.86
C ASP A 299 22.65 3.89 -19.29
N ASP A 300 23.35 2.76 -19.35
CA ASP A 300 24.67 2.54 -18.73
C ASP A 300 25.77 3.44 -19.30
N GLU A 301 25.61 3.99 -20.52
CA GLU A 301 26.65 4.81 -21.18
C GLU A 301 26.43 6.30 -20.92
N THR A 302 25.19 6.74 -20.85
CA THR A 302 24.84 8.16 -20.77
C THR A 302 24.30 8.58 -19.40
N GLY A 303 23.92 7.63 -18.55
CA GLY A 303 23.23 7.90 -17.30
C GLY A 303 21.81 8.45 -17.46
N ASN A 304 21.29 8.54 -18.70
CA ASN A 304 19.95 9.03 -18.95
C ASN A 304 18.91 7.99 -18.54
N GLY A 305 17.89 8.39 -17.82
CA GLY A 305 16.90 7.47 -17.32
C GLY A 305 15.54 8.10 -17.05
N ILE A 306 14.73 7.42 -16.26
CA ILE A 306 13.36 7.82 -15.98
C ILE A 306 13.18 7.92 -14.46
N ASN A 307 12.58 9.03 -14.00
CA ASN A 307 12.04 9.15 -12.65
C ASN A 307 10.54 8.99 -12.67
N HIS A 308 10.02 8.24 -11.70
CA HIS A 308 8.60 8.00 -11.52
C HIS A 308 8.10 8.75 -10.28
N ALA A 309 6.87 9.27 -10.36
CA ALA A 309 6.11 9.77 -9.21
C ALA A 309 4.76 9.08 -9.17
N THR A 310 4.35 8.67 -7.97
CA THR A 310 3.09 7.95 -7.75
C THR A 310 2.50 8.33 -6.40
N CYS A 311 1.17 8.34 -6.31
CA CYS A 311 0.48 8.34 -5.03
C CYS A 311 -0.27 7.02 -4.87
N HIS A 312 0.04 6.28 -3.81
CA HIS A 312 -0.69 5.07 -3.45
C HIS A 312 -1.72 5.37 -2.36
N THR A 313 -2.97 5.09 -2.69
CA THR A 313 -4.12 5.26 -1.79
C THR A 313 -5.00 4.01 -1.84
N ARG A 314 -5.93 3.88 -0.92
CA ARG A 314 -6.85 2.72 -0.96
C ARG A 314 -7.65 2.65 -2.25
N ALA A 315 -8.02 3.79 -2.82
CA ALA A 315 -8.77 3.84 -4.07
C ALA A 315 -7.88 3.57 -5.30
N PHE A 316 -6.59 3.94 -5.23
CA PHE A 316 -5.67 3.89 -6.36
C PHE A 316 -4.31 3.36 -5.92
N TYR A 317 -3.95 2.12 -6.30
CA TYR A 317 -2.64 1.55 -6.02
C TYR A 317 -2.32 0.35 -6.91
N PHE A 318 -1.04 -0.05 -6.97
CA PHE A 318 -0.53 -0.98 -7.97
C PHE A 318 -1.21 -2.36 -7.96
N LYS A 319 -1.56 -2.91 -6.79
CA LYS A 319 -2.24 -4.23 -6.71
C LYS A 319 -3.64 -4.22 -7.34
N GLN A 320 -4.27 -3.05 -7.46
CA GLN A 320 -5.53 -2.88 -8.21
C GLN A 320 -5.30 -2.57 -9.70
N GLY A 321 -4.06 -2.30 -10.10
CA GLY A 321 -3.71 -1.92 -11.48
C GLY A 321 -4.33 -0.59 -11.93
N ASN A 322 -4.63 0.29 -10.99
CA ASN A 322 -5.26 1.59 -11.22
C ASN A 322 -4.50 2.74 -10.54
N GLN A 323 -3.26 2.53 -10.14
CA GLN A 323 -2.41 3.58 -9.59
C GLN A 323 -2.34 4.78 -10.53
N ILE A 324 -2.25 5.97 -9.93
CA ILE A 324 -2.10 7.22 -10.66
C ILE A 324 -0.65 7.68 -10.48
N GLY A 325 0.13 7.56 -11.54
CA GLY A 325 1.53 7.93 -11.58
C GLY A 325 1.86 8.70 -12.85
N SER A 326 3.07 9.23 -12.91
CA SER A 326 3.67 9.87 -14.09
C SER A 326 5.16 9.61 -14.11
N GLU A 327 5.77 9.74 -15.27
CA GLU A 327 7.19 9.57 -15.49
C GLU A 327 7.80 10.77 -16.23
N ILE A 328 9.08 11.02 -15.97
CA ILE A 328 9.86 12.07 -16.65
C ILE A 328 11.26 11.55 -16.98
N ALA A 329 11.73 11.86 -18.20
CA ALA A 329 13.10 11.58 -18.58
C ALA A 329 14.07 12.55 -17.88
N VAL A 330 15.14 12.02 -17.31
CA VAL A 330 16.19 12.78 -16.63
C VAL A 330 17.54 12.40 -17.23
N ASN A 331 18.36 13.39 -17.53
CA ASN A 331 19.68 13.17 -18.13
C ASN A 331 20.72 12.89 -17.04
N ASN A 332 21.67 12.00 -17.33
CA ASN A 332 22.88 11.79 -16.51
C ASN A 332 22.59 11.62 -14.99
N MET A 333 21.61 10.77 -14.63
CA MET A 333 21.11 10.60 -13.27
C MET A 333 22.15 10.06 -12.28
N ASP A 334 23.17 9.36 -12.75
CA ASP A 334 24.27 8.84 -11.92
C ASP A 334 25.49 9.77 -11.87
N GLY A 335 25.67 10.60 -12.89
CA GLY A 335 26.79 11.53 -12.98
C GLY A 335 26.53 12.91 -12.37
N GLU A 336 25.26 13.38 -12.36
CA GLU A 336 24.88 14.72 -11.90
C GLU A 336 23.83 14.64 -10.79
N PHE A 337 23.85 15.61 -9.89
CA PHE A 337 22.80 15.76 -8.87
C PHE A 337 21.59 16.44 -9.45
N HIS A 338 20.44 15.81 -9.34
CA HIS A 338 19.15 16.37 -9.67
C HIS A 338 18.30 16.63 -8.43
N THR A 339 17.38 17.59 -8.50
CA THR A 339 16.40 17.83 -7.47
C THR A 339 15.09 17.11 -7.82
N TYR A 340 14.63 16.27 -6.90
CA TYR A 340 13.35 15.56 -6.96
C TYR A 340 12.49 16.10 -5.86
N ALA A 341 11.30 16.64 -6.18
CA ALA A 341 10.51 17.31 -5.19
C ALA A 341 9.02 16.98 -5.30
N VAL A 342 8.33 17.08 -4.18
CA VAL A 342 6.87 17.13 -4.10
C VAL A 342 6.43 18.46 -3.52
N GLU A 343 5.48 19.12 -4.17
CA GLU A 343 4.70 20.21 -3.58
C GLU A 343 3.34 19.65 -3.16
N TRP A 344 3.15 19.50 -1.87
CA TRP A 344 2.00 18.86 -1.27
C TRP A 344 1.10 19.88 -0.58
N TYR A 345 -0.02 20.15 -1.23
CA TYR A 345 -1.08 21.04 -0.77
C TYR A 345 -2.24 20.24 -0.15
N PRO A 346 -3.17 20.89 0.57
CA PRO A 346 -4.32 20.19 1.13
C PRO A 346 -5.22 19.47 0.13
N ASP A 347 -5.21 19.82 -1.15
CA ASP A 347 -6.12 19.35 -2.20
C ASP A 347 -5.45 18.86 -3.48
N VAL A 348 -4.13 19.03 -3.58
CA VAL A 348 -3.37 18.61 -4.76
C VAL A 348 -1.92 18.33 -4.37
N ILE A 349 -1.31 17.37 -5.06
CA ILE A 349 0.10 17.03 -4.97
C ILE A 349 0.71 17.17 -6.36
N TYR A 350 1.85 17.88 -6.46
CA TYR A 350 2.64 17.98 -7.67
C TYR A 350 4.00 17.32 -7.47
N GLY A 351 4.44 16.49 -8.43
CA GLY A 351 5.79 15.97 -8.50
C GLY A 351 6.63 16.81 -9.45
N LEU A 352 7.88 17.09 -9.06
CA LEU A 352 8.82 17.92 -9.81
C LEU A 352 10.18 17.23 -9.92
N VAL A 353 10.87 17.45 -11.07
CA VAL A 353 12.29 17.20 -11.24
C VAL A 353 12.94 18.48 -11.76
N ASP A 354 14.02 18.95 -11.10
CA ASP A 354 14.72 20.19 -11.41
C ASP A 354 13.82 21.41 -11.58
N GLY A 355 12.74 21.45 -10.76
CA GLY A 355 11.73 22.51 -10.77
C GLY A 355 10.66 22.36 -11.86
N GLU A 356 10.76 21.38 -12.75
CA GLU A 356 9.72 21.08 -13.74
C GLU A 356 8.62 20.20 -13.14
N ARG A 357 7.38 20.69 -13.12
CA ARG A 357 6.21 19.87 -12.72
C ARG A 357 5.82 18.91 -13.82
N TYR A 358 5.82 17.62 -13.53
CA TYR A 358 5.43 16.56 -14.47
C TYR A 358 4.32 15.63 -13.95
N TYR A 359 4.05 15.66 -12.64
CA TYR A 359 3.03 14.84 -11.99
C TYR A 359 2.01 15.68 -11.27
N THR A 360 0.75 15.24 -11.29
CA THR A 360 -0.35 15.83 -10.53
C THR A 360 -1.27 14.75 -9.98
N TYR A 361 -1.52 14.79 -8.68
CA TYR A 361 -2.54 13.99 -8.02
C TYR A 361 -3.56 14.90 -7.34
N ASP A 362 -4.84 14.82 -7.76
CA ASP A 362 -5.93 15.68 -7.32
C ASP A 362 -7.21 14.90 -6.95
N LYS A 363 -7.09 13.58 -6.73
CA LYS A 363 -8.23 12.74 -6.33
C LYS A 363 -8.46 12.90 -4.84
N ASN A 364 -9.52 13.63 -4.47
CA ASN A 364 -9.77 14.07 -3.10
C ASN A 364 -11.25 14.04 -2.69
N ALA A 365 -12.07 13.21 -3.34
CA ALA A 365 -13.49 13.13 -3.07
C ALA A 365 -13.81 12.53 -1.68
N ASN A 366 -12.93 11.68 -1.15
CA ASN A 366 -13.08 11.03 0.17
C ASN A 366 -11.72 10.57 0.72
N GLU A 367 -11.70 10.08 1.94
CA GLU A 367 -10.46 9.65 2.61
C GLU A 367 -9.82 8.37 2.03
N LEU A 368 -10.50 7.62 1.16
CA LEU A 368 -9.90 6.47 0.46
C LEU A 368 -9.09 6.92 -0.74
N GLU A 369 -9.47 8.04 -1.34
CA GLU A 369 -8.74 8.69 -2.41
C GLU A 369 -7.67 9.65 -1.87
N TRP A 370 -7.92 10.30 -0.73
CA TRP A 370 -7.06 11.33 -0.16
C TRP A 370 -6.71 11.04 1.32
N PRO A 371 -5.79 10.15 1.63
CA PRO A 371 -5.26 9.96 2.99
C PRO A 371 -4.27 11.06 3.41
N PHE A 372 -3.88 11.94 2.52
CA PHE A 372 -2.81 12.94 2.63
C PHE A 372 -3.16 14.16 3.48
N PHE A 373 -4.19 14.07 4.30
CA PHE A 373 -4.48 15.00 5.41
C PHE A 373 -3.87 14.53 6.74
N ASN A 374 -3.12 13.42 6.72
CA ASN A 374 -2.36 12.91 7.86
C ASN A 374 -0.86 13.12 7.62
N PRO A 375 -0.08 13.33 8.70
CA PRO A 375 1.37 13.49 8.58
C PRO A 375 2.03 12.27 7.90
N GLN A 376 3.09 12.56 7.14
CA GLN A 376 3.92 11.58 6.48
C GLN A 376 5.35 11.65 7.02
N ASN A 377 6.02 10.52 7.11
CA ASN A 377 7.46 10.44 7.34
C ASN A 377 8.20 10.25 6.02
N ILE A 378 9.48 10.64 5.99
CA ILE A 378 10.36 10.51 4.83
C ILE A 378 11.10 9.17 4.90
N ILE A 379 11.24 8.51 3.76
CA ILE A 379 12.01 7.27 3.61
C ILE A 379 13.01 7.42 2.48
N LEU A 380 14.25 6.95 2.73
CA LEU A 380 15.34 6.85 1.75
C LEU A 380 15.82 5.41 1.73
N ASN A 381 15.84 4.77 0.58
CA ASN A 381 16.35 3.41 0.46
C ASN A 381 16.93 3.10 -0.92
N LEU A 382 17.81 2.10 -0.95
CA LEU A 382 18.22 1.44 -2.17
C LEU A 382 17.81 -0.03 -2.07
N ALA A 383 16.74 -0.40 -2.75
CA ALA A 383 16.30 -1.79 -2.87
C ALA A 383 17.10 -2.52 -3.94
N VAL A 384 17.13 -3.85 -3.85
CA VAL A 384 17.75 -4.75 -4.81
C VAL A 384 16.68 -5.67 -5.38
N GLY A 385 16.59 -5.79 -6.71
CA GLY A 385 15.68 -6.72 -7.34
C GLY A 385 14.20 -6.41 -7.07
N GLY A 386 13.48 -7.38 -6.50
CA GLY A 386 12.04 -7.26 -6.26
C GLY A 386 11.20 -7.38 -7.53
N GLY A 387 9.90 -7.15 -7.38
CA GLY A 387 8.94 -7.28 -8.49
C GLY A 387 9.18 -6.29 -9.63
N TRP A 388 9.61 -5.07 -9.32
CA TRP A 388 9.88 -4.03 -10.31
C TRP A 388 11.37 -3.84 -10.55
N GLY A 389 12.19 -3.51 -9.58
CA GLY A 389 13.64 -3.34 -9.78
C GLY A 389 14.32 -4.58 -10.40
N GLY A 390 13.79 -5.78 -10.10
CA GLY A 390 14.20 -7.07 -10.64
C GLY A 390 13.50 -7.53 -11.92
N ALA A 391 12.61 -6.74 -12.53
CA ALA A 391 11.78 -7.15 -13.67
C ALA A 391 12.63 -7.57 -14.91
N LYS A 392 13.85 -7.08 -15.02
CA LYS A 392 14.83 -7.48 -16.05
C LYS A 392 15.99 -8.33 -15.49
N GLY A 393 15.81 -8.87 -14.28
CA GLY A 393 16.83 -9.58 -13.51
C GLY A 393 17.82 -8.63 -12.83
N ILE A 394 18.67 -9.21 -11.99
CA ILE A 394 19.80 -8.51 -11.36
C ILE A 394 21.07 -8.85 -12.15
N ASP A 395 21.92 -7.86 -12.40
CA ASP A 395 23.19 -8.11 -13.08
C ASP A 395 24.07 -9.05 -12.23
N PRO A 396 24.48 -10.23 -12.75
CA PRO A 396 25.27 -11.17 -11.99
C PRO A 396 26.69 -10.65 -11.66
N GLN A 397 27.18 -9.64 -12.37
CA GLN A 397 28.49 -9.04 -12.16
C GLN A 397 28.46 -7.89 -11.14
N TRP A 398 27.30 -7.50 -10.67
CA TRP A 398 27.12 -6.44 -9.70
C TRP A 398 27.75 -6.83 -8.35
N GLU A 399 28.65 -6.01 -7.85
CA GLU A 399 29.28 -6.16 -6.51
C GLU A 399 28.69 -5.15 -5.50
N SER A 400 28.61 -3.88 -5.88
CA SER A 400 27.96 -2.83 -5.10
C SER A 400 27.46 -1.68 -5.96
N HIS A 401 26.47 -0.95 -5.47
CA HIS A 401 25.96 0.27 -6.08
C HIS A 401 25.62 1.30 -5.00
N GLN A 402 25.81 2.57 -5.31
CA GLN A 402 25.62 3.69 -4.40
C GLN A 402 24.46 4.59 -4.85
N TYR A 403 23.58 4.89 -3.94
CA TYR A 403 22.61 5.96 -4.01
C TYR A 403 23.13 7.11 -3.16
N ILE A 404 23.44 8.26 -3.79
CA ILE A 404 24.14 9.39 -3.16
C ILE A 404 23.18 10.56 -3.02
N ILE A 405 22.95 11.01 -1.80
CA ILE A 405 22.01 12.08 -1.47
C ILE A 405 22.81 13.27 -0.93
N ASP A 406 22.70 14.43 -1.59
CA ASP A 406 23.32 15.69 -1.20
C ASP A 406 22.57 16.31 0.01
N TYR A 407 21.24 16.39 -0.10
CA TYR A 407 20.39 16.86 0.99
C TYR A 407 18.96 16.34 0.90
N VAL A 408 18.28 16.44 2.05
CA VAL A 408 16.82 16.39 2.14
C VAL A 408 16.34 17.67 2.81
N ARG A 409 15.42 18.40 2.18
CA ARG A 409 14.90 19.68 2.67
C ARG A 409 13.38 19.69 2.68
N VAL A 410 12.81 20.26 3.73
CA VAL A 410 11.36 20.46 3.87
C VAL A 410 11.08 21.95 4.05
N TYR A 411 10.14 22.43 3.26
CA TYR A 411 9.73 23.82 3.26
C TYR A 411 8.23 23.91 3.56
N GLU A 412 7.83 24.93 4.30
CA GLU A 412 6.44 25.32 4.48
C GLU A 412 6.15 26.62 3.72
N LEU A 413 4.88 26.85 3.41
CA LEU A 413 4.45 28.05 2.71
C LEU A 413 4.04 29.11 3.74
N HIS A 414 4.71 30.26 3.71
CA HIS A 414 4.50 31.41 4.61
C HIS A 414 4.07 32.67 3.87
#